data_2c440d441b5cdae92eeecd9ba8eb8154
#
_entry.id   2c440d441b5cdae92eeecd9ba8eb8154
#
_cell.length_a   1.000
_cell.length_b   1.000
_cell.length_c   1.000
_cell.angle_alpha   90.00
_cell.angle_beta   90.00
_cell.angle_gamma   90.00
#
_symmetry.space_group_name_H-M   'P 1'
#
loop_
_entity.id
_entity.type
_entity.pdbx_description
1 polymer ?
#
loop_
_entity_poly.entity_id
_entity_poly.type
_entity_poly.pdbx_seq_one_letter_code
_entity_poly.pdbx_strand_id
1 'polypeptide(L)'
;MPKIYIVDVTNRDGVQTSRLGLAKLEKTMINMYLNEMGIHQSEFGFPFTHHEKNYIEANLELAEMGVLNPIKLSGWCPMRAEEIKEAFKSGKLKNVNLSISTSQQMTEGKFSGRIVRNPEENPSAPNLLDIMTQNVQLAKSLGAEIVGVNAEDASRTDDEYLVRFALRAKEAGADRFRYCDTLGYDDPFTIYRRIRMIAEEVKMPIELHCHNDLGLGVACSVAGAKAAIDGGVDAYINTAINSMGERAGNADLVSVILAMKKASGLAGKYLLDEQVDLTKAWKIAKYASYAFGVPIPMNQVGVGANAFAHESGIHADGALKNRRNYELYDFEELGRGEPEIIDTGREITAGEYSGIKGFRNVYDQLEIEFHNDKEANDILELVRYANVHTQKPLVDDELRFIAKYPEMARKIMTMTPLR
;
A
#
# COMPACT_ATOMS: atom_id res chain seq x y z
N MET A 1 -22.82 -3.62 -11.02
CA MET A 1 -22.76 -2.35 -10.27
C MET A 1 -21.29 -2.06 -10.01
N PRO A 2 -20.87 -0.80 -10.09
CA PRO A 2 -19.50 -0.43 -9.75
C PRO A 2 -19.15 -0.81 -8.31
N LYS A 3 -17.87 -1.14 -8.06
CA LYS A 3 -17.34 -1.58 -6.77
C LYS A 3 -16.18 -0.70 -6.31
N ILE A 4 -15.88 -0.79 -5.03
CA ILE A 4 -14.75 -0.11 -4.38
C ILE A 4 -13.70 -1.16 -4.02
N TYR A 5 -12.47 -0.89 -4.42
CA TYR A 5 -11.30 -1.75 -4.18
C TYR A 5 -10.27 -1.00 -3.34
N ILE A 6 -9.53 -1.72 -2.51
CA ILE A 6 -8.42 -1.16 -1.75
C ILE A 6 -7.10 -1.46 -2.47
N VAL A 7 -6.28 -0.42 -2.64
CA VAL A 7 -4.91 -0.50 -3.12
C VAL A 7 -3.99 -0.03 -2.00
N ASP A 8 -3.20 -0.91 -1.43
CA ASP A 8 -2.28 -0.50 -0.37
C ASP A 8 -0.97 0.03 -0.95
N VAL A 9 -0.51 1.17 -0.44
CA VAL A 9 0.71 1.85 -0.87
C VAL A 9 1.79 1.91 0.23
N THR A 10 1.64 1.11 1.29
CA THR A 10 2.62 1.06 2.40
C THR A 10 4.03 0.78 1.90
N ASN A 11 4.18 -0.17 0.98
CA ASN A 11 5.48 -0.58 0.42
C ASN A 11 6.04 0.38 -0.64
N ARG A 12 5.29 1.40 -1.03
CA ARG A 12 5.74 2.44 -1.96
C ARG A 12 5.80 3.81 -1.29
N ASP A 13 4.67 4.38 -0.87
CA ASP A 13 4.60 5.68 -0.21
C ASP A 13 4.93 5.59 1.28
N GLY A 14 4.44 4.56 1.96
CA GLY A 14 4.72 4.33 3.37
C GLY A 14 6.21 4.26 3.68
N VAL A 15 7.00 3.62 2.82
CA VAL A 15 8.47 3.55 2.97
C VAL A 15 9.19 4.87 2.70
N GLN A 16 8.50 5.89 2.18
CA GLN A 16 9.02 7.22 2.00
C GLN A 16 8.87 8.10 3.26
N THR A 17 8.28 7.57 4.33
CA THR A 17 8.22 8.25 5.62
C THR A 17 9.64 8.66 6.04
N SER A 18 9.83 9.95 6.24
CA SER A 18 11.15 10.52 6.57
C SER A 18 11.73 9.88 7.83
N ARG A 19 13.02 9.57 7.82
CA ARG A 19 13.80 8.97 8.94
C ARG A 19 13.46 7.51 9.24
N LEU A 20 12.64 6.86 8.43
CA LEU A 20 12.28 5.45 8.56
C LEU A 20 12.72 4.66 7.33
N GLY A 21 12.78 3.35 7.47
CA GLY A 21 13.05 2.43 6.37
C GLY A 21 12.51 1.06 6.70
N LEU A 22 12.22 0.28 5.68
CA LEU A 22 11.88 -1.13 5.79
C LEU A 22 12.93 -1.98 5.09
N ALA A 23 13.32 -3.07 5.73
CA ALA A 23 14.07 -4.12 5.08
C ALA A 23 13.21 -4.79 3.99
N LYS A 24 13.85 -5.35 2.97
CA LYS A 24 13.11 -5.97 1.85
C LYS A 24 12.33 -7.22 2.28
N LEU A 25 12.82 -7.92 3.30
CA LEU A 25 12.07 -9.01 3.94
C LEU A 25 10.78 -8.49 4.57
N GLU A 26 10.86 -7.41 5.37
CA GLU A 26 9.69 -6.78 6.00
C GLU A 26 8.65 -6.29 4.97
N LYS A 27 9.10 -5.68 3.86
CA LYS A 27 8.21 -5.32 2.73
C LYS A 27 7.50 -6.54 2.14
N THR A 28 8.20 -7.67 2.01
CA THR A 28 7.60 -8.91 1.50
C THR A 28 6.56 -9.45 2.49
N MET A 29 6.85 -9.44 3.79
CA MET A 29 5.89 -9.85 4.81
C MET A 29 4.65 -8.96 4.83
N ILE A 30 4.78 -7.65 4.61
CA ILE A 30 3.62 -6.75 4.43
C ILE A 30 2.77 -7.20 3.23
N ASN A 31 3.39 -7.53 2.08
CA ASN A 31 2.63 -8.08 0.94
C ASN A 31 1.90 -9.38 1.29
N MET A 32 2.52 -10.27 2.09
CA MET A 32 1.90 -11.50 2.57
C MET A 32 0.66 -11.21 3.42
N TYR A 33 0.76 -10.30 4.39
CA TYR A 33 -0.38 -9.93 5.24
C TYR A 33 -1.50 -9.19 4.48
N LEU A 34 -1.15 -8.34 3.52
CA LEU A 34 -2.13 -7.71 2.63
C LEU A 34 -2.87 -8.75 1.79
N ASN A 35 -2.16 -9.78 1.30
CA ASN A 35 -2.74 -10.89 0.59
C ASN A 35 -3.69 -11.72 1.49
N GLU A 36 -3.28 -12.03 2.73
CA GLU A 36 -4.12 -12.70 3.72
C GLU A 36 -5.38 -11.89 4.08
N MET A 37 -5.27 -10.57 4.10
CA MET A 37 -6.39 -9.65 4.36
C MET A 37 -7.33 -9.49 3.16
N GLY A 38 -7.00 -10.05 2.00
CA GLY A 38 -7.80 -9.93 0.79
C GLY A 38 -7.76 -8.53 0.16
N ILE A 39 -6.67 -7.80 0.34
CA ILE A 39 -6.48 -6.50 -0.32
C ILE A 39 -6.27 -6.70 -1.82
N HIS A 40 -7.00 -5.94 -2.61
CA HIS A 40 -7.02 -6.10 -4.06
C HIS A 40 -5.64 -5.94 -4.71
N GLN A 41 -4.87 -4.92 -4.30
CA GLN A 41 -3.59 -4.61 -4.91
C GLN A 41 -2.62 -4.00 -3.89
N SER A 42 -1.33 -4.36 -3.99
CA SER A 42 -0.22 -3.67 -3.36
C SER A 42 0.58 -2.91 -4.41
N GLU A 43 0.75 -1.60 -4.23
CA GLU A 43 1.77 -0.83 -4.93
C GLU A 43 3.08 -1.05 -4.18
N PHE A 44 3.82 -2.07 -4.62
CA PHE A 44 4.82 -2.72 -3.77
C PHE A 44 6.24 -2.16 -3.87
N GLY A 45 6.48 -1.19 -4.78
CA GLY A 45 7.79 -0.54 -4.85
C GLY A 45 8.06 0.21 -6.15
N PHE A 46 9.36 0.49 -6.35
CA PHE A 46 9.90 1.27 -7.45
C PHE A 46 10.72 0.37 -8.40
N PRO A 47 10.10 -0.28 -9.39
CA PRO A 47 10.73 -1.35 -10.18
C PRO A 47 11.90 -0.90 -11.06
N PHE A 48 12.10 0.40 -11.21
CA PHE A 48 13.23 0.97 -11.94
C PHE A 48 14.47 1.23 -11.05
N THR A 49 14.34 1.10 -9.72
CA THR A 49 15.45 1.38 -8.80
C THR A 49 16.32 0.16 -8.57
N HIS A 50 17.64 0.37 -8.63
CA HIS A 50 18.62 -0.71 -8.54
C HIS A 50 18.50 -1.53 -7.25
N HIS A 51 18.36 -0.88 -6.10
CA HIS A 51 18.30 -1.54 -4.80
C HIS A 51 16.99 -2.30 -4.53
N GLU A 52 15.96 -2.13 -5.35
CA GLU A 52 14.70 -2.87 -5.23
C GLU A 52 14.59 -4.06 -6.20
N LYS A 53 15.50 -4.18 -7.16
CA LYS A 53 15.39 -5.14 -8.25
C LYS A 53 15.13 -6.57 -7.78
N ASN A 54 15.99 -7.10 -6.93
CA ASN A 54 15.87 -8.49 -6.47
C ASN A 54 14.61 -8.71 -5.63
N TYR A 55 14.24 -7.72 -4.80
CA TYR A 55 12.99 -7.73 -4.03
C TYR A 55 11.77 -7.77 -4.97
N ILE A 56 11.74 -6.89 -5.98
CA ILE A 56 10.65 -6.82 -6.97
C ILE A 56 10.52 -8.16 -7.70
N GLU A 57 11.61 -8.68 -8.24
CA GLU A 57 11.61 -9.95 -8.97
C GLU A 57 11.16 -11.13 -8.10
N ALA A 58 11.66 -11.22 -6.85
CA ALA A 58 11.26 -12.29 -5.94
C ALA A 58 9.78 -12.24 -5.56
N ASN A 59 9.21 -11.04 -5.32
CA ASN A 59 7.78 -10.92 -5.04
C ASN A 59 6.91 -11.27 -6.26
N LEU A 60 7.35 -10.92 -7.48
CA LEU A 60 6.67 -11.36 -8.71
C LEU A 60 6.75 -12.87 -8.89
N GLU A 61 7.87 -13.51 -8.55
CA GLU A 61 7.99 -14.97 -8.55
C GLU A 61 7.10 -15.63 -7.49
N LEU A 62 7.00 -15.08 -6.28
CA LEU A 62 6.04 -15.53 -5.27
C LEU A 62 4.59 -15.43 -5.75
N ALA A 63 4.26 -14.42 -6.54
CA ALA A 63 2.95 -14.30 -7.16
C ALA A 63 2.73 -15.37 -8.26
N GLU A 64 3.73 -15.62 -9.11
CA GLU A 64 3.70 -16.72 -10.11
C GLU A 64 3.56 -18.10 -9.45
N MET A 65 4.17 -18.31 -8.30
CA MET A 65 4.05 -19.54 -7.48
C MET A 65 2.70 -19.66 -6.78
N GLY A 66 1.83 -18.63 -6.83
CA GLY A 66 0.53 -18.61 -6.14
C GLY A 66 0.61 -18.29 -4.65
N VAL A 67 1.79 -17.91 -4.13
CA VAL A 67 1.99 -17.53 -2.71
C VAL A 67 1.40 -16.15 -2.45
N LEU A 68 1.60 -15.20 -3.38
CA LEU A 68 0.97 -13.88 -3.38
C LEU A 68 -0.19 -13.89 -4.40
N ASN A 69 -1.30 -14.50 -4.01
CA ASN A 69 -2.52 -14.63 -4.79
C ASN A 69 -3.73 -14.69 -3.83
N PRO A 70 -4.77 -13.87 -4.00
CA PRO A 70 -5.15 -13.15 -5.21
C PRO A 70 -4.63 -11.69 -5.33
N ILE A 71 -3.82 -11.20 -4.40
CA ILE A 71 -3.33 -9.81 -4.45
C ILE A 71 -2.60 -9.50 -5.76
N LYS A 72 -2.88 -8.35 -6.35
CA LYS A 72 -2.15 -7.84 -7.52
C LYS A 72 -0.95 -7.01 -7.08
N LEU A 73 0.20 -7.25 -7.65
CA LEU A 73 1.40 -6.45 -7.43
C LEU A 73 1.52 -5.39 -8.53
N SER A 74 1.73 -4.13 -8.14
CA SER A 74 1.86 -2.99 -9.05
C SER A 74 3.11 -2.18 -8.71
N GLY A 75 3.88 -1.81 -9.73
CA GLY A 75 4.99 -0.88 -9.58
C GLY A 75 4.55 0.56 -9.74
N TRP A 76 5.33 1.51 -9.22
CA TRP A 76 5.18 2.93 -9.49
C TRP A 76 6.39 3.44 -10.28
N CYS A 77 6.15 4.22 -11.35
CA CYS A 77 7.18 4.84 -12.16
C CYS A 77 6.84 6.30 -12.48
N PRO A 78 7.82 7.21 -12.50
CA PRO A 78 7.61 8.51 -13.12
C PRO A 78 7.46 8.34 -14.65
N MET A 79 6.81 9.28 -15.31
CA MET A 79 6.66 9.26 -16.77
C MET A 79 7.97 9.61 -17.49
N ARG A 80 8.93 8.70 -17.42
CA ARG A 80 10.23 8.74 -18.09
C ARG A 80 10.49 7.42 -18.78
N ALA A 81 10.68 7.48 -20.09
CA ALA A 81 10.79 6.26 -20.92
C ALA A 81 11.87 5.27 -20.46
N GLU A 82 13.02 5.76 -20.01
CA GLU A 82 14.14 4.88 -19.59
C GLU A 82 13.81 4.14 -18.28
N GLU A 83 13.13 4.79 -17.33
CA GLU A 83 12.72 4.18 -16.08
C GLU A 83 11.60 3.15 -16.30
N ILE A 84 10.67 3.43 -17.23
CA ILE A 84 9.63 2.48 -17.63
C ILE A 84 10.26 1.25 -18.30
N LYS A 85 11.19 1.43 -19.22
CA LYS A 85 11.92 0.31 -19.86
C LYS A 85 12.65 -0.55 -18.82
N GLU A 86 13.33 0.06 -17.85
CA GLU A 86 14.00 -0.68 -16.78
C GLU A 86 13.02 -1.46 -15.91
N ALA A 87 11.87 -0.85 -15.56
CA ALA A 87 10.80 -1.50 -14.77
C ALA A 87 10.26 -2.78 -15.44
N PHE A 88 10.15 -2.79 -16.76
CA PHE A 88 9.63 -3.93 -17.52
C PHE A 88 10.70 -4.90 -18.02
N LYS A 89 11.96 -4.69 -17.69
CA LYS A 89 13.09 -5.48 -18.21
C LYS A 89 13.02 -6.98 -17.89
N SER A 90 12.46 -7.35 -16.73
CA SER A 90 12.25 -8.75 -16.37
C SER A 90 11.12 -9.43 -17.14
N GLY A 91 10.21 -8.67 -17.76
CA GLY A 91 9.00 -9.16 -18.43
C GLY A 91 7.91 -9.68 -17.48
N LYS A 92 8.13 -9.67 -16.16
CA LYS A 92 7.22 -10.19 -15.15
C LYS A 92 6.22 -9.16 -14.61
N LEU A 93 6.58 -7.88 -14.62
CA LEU A 93 5.69 -6.81 -14.14
C LEU A 93 4.50 -6.67 -15.08
N LYS A 94 3.27 -6.70 -14.53
CA LYS A 94 2.01 -6.61 -15.28
C LYS A 94 1.21 -5.35 -15.00
N ASN A 95 1.38 -4.78 -13.82
CA ASN A 95 0.62 -3.61 -13.38
C ASN A 95 1.59 -2.47 -13.03
N VAL A 96 1.32 -1.27 -13.50
CA VAL A 96 2.13 -0.09 -13.23
C VAL A 96 1.28 1.16 -13.09
N ASN A 97 1.67 2.03 -12.18
CA ASN A 97 1.15 3.40 -12.06
C ASN A 97 2.21 4.38 -12.55
N LEU A 98 1.87 5.17 -13.56
CA LEU A 98 2.74 6.19 -14.17
C LEU A 98 2.37 7.57 -13.65
N SER A 99 3.34 8.35 -13.17
CA SER A 99 3.07 9.61 -12.48
C SER A 99 3.74 10.81 -13.15
N ILE A 100 2.97 11.90 -13.27
CA ILE A 100 3.46 13.21 -13.69
C ILE A 100 2.63 14.31 -13.00
N SER A 101 3.27 15.43 -12.66
CA SER A 101 2.59 16.56 -12.00
C SER A 101 1.72 17.33 -13.00
N THR A 102 0.49 17.66 -12.59
CA THR A 102 -0.51 18.29 -13.46
C THR A 102 -0.84 19.75 -13.10
N SER A 103 -0.58 20.19 -11.87
CA SER A 103 -0.86 21.56 -11.45
C SER A 103 0.08 22.57 -12.10
N GLN A 104 -0.42 23.78 -12.33
CA GLN A 104 0.38 24.91 -12.82
C GLN A 104 1.59 25.16 -11.92
N GLN A 105 1.36 25.19 -10.61
CA GLN A 105 2.41 25.42 -9.63
C GLN A 105 3.55 24.39 -9.69
N MET A 106 3.23 23.10 -9.80
CA MET A 106 4.26 22.08 -9.92
C MET A 106 4.93 22.10 -11.29
N THR A 107 4.19 22.38 -12.34
CA THR A 107 4.76 22.49 -13.70
C THR A 107 5.79 23.62 -13.75
N GLU A 108 5.48 24.78 -13.22
CA GLU A 108 6.41 25.92 -13.14
C GLU A 108 7.59 25.64 -12.19
N GLY A 109 7.31 25.21 -10.95
CA GLY A 109 8.32 25.00 -9.92
C GLY A 109 9.23 23.82 -10.18
N LYS A 110 8.65 22.65 -10.49
CA LYS A 110 9.37 21.38 -10.64
C LYS A 110 10.01 21.22 -12.02
N PHE A 111 9.31 21.61 -13.08
CA PHE A 111 9.81 21.46 -14.44
C PHE A 111 10.51 22.72 -14.98
N SER A 112 10.31 23.87 -14.37
CA SER A 112 11.00 25.14 -14.73
C SER A 112 10.96 25.46 -16.23
N GLY A 113 9.79 25.31 -16.85
CA GLY A 113 9.58 25.55 -18.30
C GLY A 113 10.12 24.47 -19.24
N ARG A 114 10.72 23.40 -18.73
CA ARG A 114 11.20 22.25 -19.53
C ARG A 114 10.08 21.36 -20.04
N ILE A 115 8.94 21.37 -19.36
CA ILE A 115 7.69 20.71 -19.74
C ILE A 115 6.59 21.72 -19.53
N VAL A 116 5.65 21.82 -20.47
CA VAL A 116 4.51 22.77 -20.42
C VAL A 116 3.18 22.03 -20.43
N ARG A 117 2.16 22.64 -19.85
CA ARG A 117 0.78 22.14 -19.90
C ARG A 117 0.12 22.45 -21.25
N ASN A 118 0.38 23.62 -21.79
CA ASN A 118 -0.16 24.08 -23.07
C ASN A 118 0.97 24.42 -24.03
N PRO A 119 0.92 23.98 -25.30
CA PRO A 119 1.97 24.24 -26.31
C PRO A 119 2.22 25.72 -26.54
N GLU A 120 1.21 26.57 -26.31
CA GLU A 120 1.27 28.04 -26.50
C GLU A 120 2.23 28.70 -25.48
N GLU A 121 2.43 28.11 -24.31
CA GLU A 121 3.33 28.63 -23.27
C GLU A 121 4.81 28.60 -23.71
N ASN A 122 5.21 27.52 -24.38
CA ASN A 122 6.52 27.37 -25.01
C ASN A 122 6.44 26.29 -26.09
N PRO A 123 6.28 26.69 -27.37
CA PRO A 123 6.14 25.73 -28.48
C PRO A 123 7.33 24.79 -28.70
N SER A 124 8.49 25.11 -28.12
CA SER A 124 9.70 24.28 -28.22
C SER A 124 9.82 23.27 -27.09
N ALA A 125 9.01 23.39 -26.02
CA ALA A 125 9.04 22.47 -24.88
C ALA A 125 8.08 21.31 -25.12
N PRO A 126 8.42 20.09 -24.63
CA PRO A 126 7.51 18.95 -24.65
C PRO A 126 6.20 19.27 -23.90
N ASN A 127 5.08 18.87 -24.49
CA ASN A 127 3.76 19.03 -23.87
C ASN A 127 3.50 17.87 -22.90
N LEU A 128 2.92 18.18 -21.74
CA LEU A 128 2.63 17.21 -20.68
C LEU A 128 1.70 16.09 -21.14
N LEU A 129 0.66 16.41 -21.93
CA LEU A 129 -0.28 15.41 -22.44
C LEU A 129 0.38 14.45 -23.44
N ASP A 130 1.32 14.94 -24.24
CA ASP A 130 2.07 14.09 -25.19
C ASP A 130 3.06 13.19 -24.46
N ILE A 131 3.75 13.70 -23.44
CA ILE A 131 4.61 12.88 -22.56
C ILE A 131 3.78 11.75 -21.93
N MET A 132 2.64 12.08 -21.34
CA MET A 132 1.75 11.08 -20.74
C MET A 132 1.31 10.04 -21.78
N THR A 133 0.83 10.46 -22.93
CA THR A 133 0.39 9.58 -24.02
C THR A 133 1.49 8.60 -24.45
N GLN A 134 2.69 9.11 -24.73
CA GLN A 134 3.83 8.29 -25.16
C GLN A 134 4.26 7.27 -24.10
N ASN A 135 4.25 7.65 -22.81
CA ASN A 135 4.66 6.77 -21.74
C ASN A 135 3.59 5.69 -21.42
N VAL A 136 2.31 5.99 -21.55
CA VAL A 136 1.23 4.99 -21.46
C VAL A 136 1.36 3.96 -22.59
N GLN A 137 1.51 4.42 -23.83
CA GLN A 137 1.68 3.55 -24.99
C GLN A 137 2.95 2.71 -24.88
N LEU A 138 4.05 3.28 -24.38
CA LEU A 138 5.30 2.56 -24.12
C LEU A 138 5.06 1.43 -23.10
N ALA A 139 4.46 1.70 -21.94
CA ALA A 139 4.18 0.68 -20.94
C ALA A 139 3.32 -0.45 -21.50
N LYS A 140 2.26 -0.12 -22.25
CA LYS A 140 1.43 -1.11 -22.94
C LYS A 140 2.23 -1.94 -23.95
N SER A 141 3.11 -1.32 -24.75
CA SER A 141 3.95 -2.02 -25.71
C SER A 141 4.98 -2.98 -25.05
N LEU A 142 5.36 -2.70 -23.80
CA LEU A 142 6.25 -3.54 -23.00
C LEU A 142 5.53 -4.66 -22.24
N GLY A 143 4.21 -4.80 -22.40
CA GLY A 143 3.41 -5.90 -21.87
C GLY A 143 2.67 -5.57 -20.57
N ALA A 144 2.49 -4.28 -20.23
CA ALA A 144 1.63 -3.90 -19.11
C ALA A 144 0.17 -4.29 -19.39
N GLU A 145 -0.42 -5.05 -18.47
CA GLU A 145 -1.85 -5.41 -18.51
C GLU A 145 -2.70 -4.25 -17.97
N ILE A 146 -2.30 -3.68 -16.83
CA ILE A 146 -2.96 -2.54 -16.20
C ILE A 146 -1.98 -1.36 -16.12
N VAL A 147 -2.37 -0.22 -16.69
CA VAL A 147 -1.66 1.05 -16.57
C VAL A 147 -2.56 2.08 -15.89
N GLY A 148 -2.18 2.46 -14.68
CA GLY A 148 -2.75 3.60 -13.99
C GLY A 148 -2.00 4.90 -14.38
N VAL A 149 -2.72 6.00 -14.54
CA VAL A 149 -2.13 7.32 -14.80
C VAL A 149 -2.40 8.24 -13.63
N ASN A 150 -1.34 8.69 -12.98
CA ASN A 150 -1.41 9.53 -11.80
C ASN A 150 -1.30 11.00 -12.19
N ALA A 151 -2.33 11.79 -11.87
CA ALA A 151 -2.28 13.24 -11.88
C ALA A 151 -1.71 13.72 -10.53
N GLU A 152 -0.39 13.84 -10.42
CA GLU A 152 0.25 14.38 -9.21
C GLU A 152 -0.19 15.82 -9.00
N ASP A 153 -0.60 16.18 -7.78
CA ASP A 153 -1.12 17.48 -7.40
C ASP A 153 -2.44 17.86 -8.10
N ALA A 154 -3.31 16.87 -8.26
CA ALA A 154 -4.63 17.05 -8.87
C ALA A 154 -5.51 18.02 -8.10
N SER A 155 -5.41 18.07 -6.76
CA SER A 155 -6.19 18.98 -5.93
C SER A 155 -5.95 20.47 -6.22
N ARG A 156 -4.78 20.83 -6.77
CA ARG A 156 -4.46 22.21 -7.21
C ARG A 156 -4.46 22.38 -8.73
N THR A 157 -4.89 21.36 -9.46
CA THR A 157 -5.09 21.43 -10.92
C THR A 157 -6.51 21.90 -11.23
N ASP A 158 -6.69 22.73 -12.24
CA ASP A 158 -8.01 23.18 -12.68
C ASP A 158 -8.86 22.01 -13.22
N ASP A 159 -10.15 22.09 -13.01
CA ASP A 159 -11.10 21.01 -13.31
C ASP A 159 -11.10 20.65 -14.80
N GLU A 160 -11.07 21.65 -15.68
CA GLU A 160 -11.08 21.46 -17.13
C GLU A 160 -9.81 20.72 -17.61
N TYR A 161 -8.65 21.08 -17.08
CA TYR A 161 -7.40 20.39 -17.40
C TYR A 161 -7.38 18.95 -16.90
N LEU A 162 -7.91 18.68 -15.70
CA LEU A 162 -8.01 17.33 -15.17
C LEU A 162 -8.86 16.42 -16.05
N VAL A 163 -10.02 16.90 -16.51
CA VAL A 163 -10.89 16.13 -17.41
C VAL A 163 -10.17 15.86 -18.74
N ARG A 164 -9.54 16.90 -19.32
CA ARG A 164 -8.76 16.76 -20.57
C ARG A 164 -7.60 15.78 -20.40
N PHE A 165 -6.88 15.83 -19.29
CA PHE A 165 -5.79 14.90 -18.97
C PHE A 165 -6.30 13.47 -18.85
N ALA A 166 -7.39 13.24 -18.12
CA ALA A 166 -7.98 11.91 -17.91
C ALA A 166 -8.56 11.32 -19.22
N LEU A 167 -9.22 12.13 -20.05
CA LEU A 167 -9.68 11.73 -21.38
C LEU A 167 -8.52 11.29 -22.27
N ARG A 168 -7.45 12.11 -22.31
CA ARG A 168 -6.25 11.81 -23.09
C ARG A 168 -5.54 10.54 -22.59
N ALA A 169 -5.52 10.31 -21.26
CA ALA A 169 -4.99 9.07 -20.68
C ALA A 169 -5.79 7.83 -21.13
N LYS A 170 -7.13 7.93 -21.12
CA LYS A 170 -8.02 6.88 -21.61
C LYS A 170 -7.78 6.58 -23.10
N GLU A 171 -7.69 7.60 -23.94
CA GLU A 171 -7.38 7.47 -25.37
C GLU A 171 -6.01 6.83 -25.63
N ALA A 172 -5.03 7.10 -24.77
CA ALA A 172 -3.70 6.50 -24.82
C ALA A 172 -3.67 5.02 -24.42
N GLY A 173 -4.76 4.48 -23.83
CA GLY A 173 -4.89 3.12 -23.39
C GLY A 173 -4.67 2.89 -21.89
N ALA A 174 -4.72 3.93 -21.07
CA ALA A 174 -4.71 3.78 -19.61
C ALA A 174 -6.00 3.10 -19.12
N ASP A 175 -5.87 2.27 -18.08
CA ASP A 175 -6.98 1.51 -17.49
C ASP A 175 -7.61 2.22 -16.30
N ARG A 176 -6.85 3.10 -15.62
CA ARG A 176 -7.30 3.86 -14.44
C ARG A 176 -6.72 5.27 -14.44
N PHE A 177 -7.50 6.21 -13.94
CA PHE A 177 -7.05 7.57 -13.64
C PHE A 177 -6.90 7.71 -12.13
N ARG A 178 -5.68 8.05 -11.64
CA ARG A 178 -5.43 8.32 -10.22
C ARG A 178 -5.45 9.83 -9.96
N TYR A 179 -6.39 10.24 -9.13
CA TYR A 179 -6.45 11.57 -8.56
C TYR A 179 -5.55 11.61 -7.32
N CYS A 180 -4.49 12.42 -7.35
CA CYS A 180 -3.58 12.55 -6.22
C CYS A 180 -3.81 13.89 -5.50
N ASP A 181 -4.40 13.83 -4.32
CA ASP A 181 -4.38 14.94 -3.37
C ASP A 181 -3.05 14.93 -2.62
N THR A 182 -2.02 15.35 -3.36
CA THR A 182 -0.60 15.22 -2.98
C THR A 182 -0.25 15.95 -1.70
N LEU A 183 -0.95 17.03 -1.38
CA LEU A 183 -0.71 17.86 -0.20
C LEU A 183 -1.81 17.72 0.88
N GLY A 184 -2.79 16.84 0.67
CA GLY A 184 -3.95 16.76 1.56
C GLY A 184 -4.72 18.07 1.60
N TYR A 185 -4.86 18.72 0.43
CA TYR A 185 -5.40 20.07 0.27
C TYR A 185 -6.92 20.12 0.11
N ASP A 186 -7.51 19.06 -0.43
CA ASP A 186 -8.95 18.97 -0.63
C ASP A 186 -9.72 18.75 0.67
N ASP A 187 -10.98 19.20 0.68
CA ASP A 187 -11.99 18.78 1.64
C ASP A 187 -12.93 17.73 1.01
N PRO A 188 -13.70 16.97 1.83
CA PRO A 188 -14.57 15.89 1.33
C PRO A 188 -15.64 16.34 0.33
N PHE A 189 -16.11 17.57 0.39
CA PHE A 189 -17.14 18.08 -0.52
C PHE A 189 -16.53 18.50 -1.87
N THR A 190 -15.38 19.12 -1.83
CA THR A 190 -14.64 19.53 -3.03
C THR A 190 -14.19 18.31 -3.83
N ILE A 191 -13.55 17.32 -3.18
CA ILE A 191 -13.10 16.10 -3.87
C ILE A 191 -14.30 15.29 -4.40
N TYR A 192 -15.41 15.21 -3.65
CA TYR A 192 -16.63 14.55 -4.13
C TYR A 192 -17.13 15.19 -5.44
N ARG A 193 -17.27 16.52 -5.50
CA ARG A 193 -17.71 17.24 -6.69
C ARG A 193 -16.79 16.96 -7.88
N ARG A 194 -15.47 17.07 -7.67
CA ARG A 194 -14.46 16.92 -8.71
C ARG A 194 -14.42 15.50 -9.27
N ILE A 195 -14.38 14.51 -8.39
CA ILE A 195 -14.32 13.09 -8.77
C ILE A 195 -15.60 12.69 -9.50
N ARG A 196 -16.76 13.15 -9.04
CA ARG A 196 -18.03 12.85 -9.71
C ARG A 196 -18.06 13.43 -11.14
N MET A 197 -17.63 14.67 -11.32
CA MET A 197 -17.51 15.31 -12.62
C MET A 197 -16.58 14.50 -13.55
N ILE A 198 -15.37 14.15 -13.09
CA ILE A 198 -14.42 13.36 -13.87
C ILE A 198 -15.03 11.98 -14.22
N ALA A 199 -15.68 11.30 -13.28
CA ALA A 199 -16.30 10.01 -13.51
C ALA A 199 -17.42 10.07 -14.56
N GLU A 200 -18.27 11.11 -14.50
CA GLU A 200 -19.38 11.31 -15.44
C GLU A 200 -18.89 11.63 -16.85
N GLU A 201 -17.82 12.42 -17.00
CA GLU A 201 -17.30 12.82 -18.30
C GLU A 201 -16.36 11.77 -18.92
N VAL A 202 -15.46 11.19 -18.12
CA VAL A 202 -14.40 10.31 -18.64
C VAL A 202 -14.85 8.86 -18.75
N LYS A 203 -15.73 8.38 -17.85
CA LYS A 203 -16.17 7.00 -17.81
C LYS A 203 -15.00 5.99 -17.78
N MET A 204 -14.07 6.21 -16.88
CA MET A 204 -12.92 5.35 -16.60
C MET A 204 -12.81 5.13 -15.09
N PRO A 205 -12.40 3.94 -14.61
CA PRO A 205 -12.18 3.71 -13.19
C PRO A 205 -11.26 4.75 -12.55
N ILE A 206 -11.60 5.22 -11.34
CA ILE A 206 -10.87 6.27 -10.64
C ILE A 206 -10.17 5.68 -9.42
N GLU A 207 -8.91 6.04 -9.28
CA GLU A 207 -8.09 5.72 -8.13
C GLU A 207 -7.80 6.99 -7.32
N LEU A 208 -7.89 6.91 -6.01
CA LEU A 208 -7.78 8.03 -5.08
C LEU A 208 -6.55 7.88 -4.22
N HIS A 209 -5.68 8.88 -4.22
CA HIS A 209 -4.48 8.92 -3.40
C HIS A 209 -4.47 10.23 -2.59
N CYS A 210 -4.90 10.15 -1.33
CA CYS A 210 -5.07 11.31 -0.47
C CYS A 210 -4.10 11.30 0.70
N HIS A 211 -3.28 12.36 0.81
CA HIS A 211 -2.44 12.60 1.97
C HIS A 211 -3.24 13.17 3.16
N ASN A 212 -2.64 13.12 4.34
CA ASN A 212 -3.33 13.40 5.59
C ASN A 212 -2.88 14.70 6.27
N ASP A 213 -2.30 15.64 5.53
CA ASP A 213 -1.70 16.87 6.07
C ASP A 213 -2.70 17.75 6.85
N LEU A 214 -3.97 17.74 6.47
CA LEU A 214 -5.06 18.42 7.20
C LEU A 214 -5.89 17.46 8.06
N GLY A 215 -5.49 16.18 8.22
CA GLY A 215 -6.25 15.18 8.94
C GLY A 215 -7.49 14.68 8.18
N LEU A 216 -7.61 14.96 6.89
CA LEU A 216 -8.78 14.65 6.07
C LEU A 216 -8.57 13.47 5.11
N GLY A 217 -7.41 12.82 5.11
CA GLY A 217 -7.04 11.78 4.14
C GLY A 217 -8.09 10.66 4.03
N VAL A 218 -8.58 10.12 5.15
CA VAL A 218 -9.63 9.09 5.17
C VAL A 218 -10.95 9.66 4.64
N ALA A 219 -11.36 10.84 5.10
CA ALA A 219 -12.63 11.44 4.72
C ALA A 219 -12.67 11.80 3.22
N CYS A 220 -11.57 12.34 2.69
CA CYS A 220 -11.44 12.66 1.26
C CYS A 220 -11.43 11.38 0.41
N SER A 221 -10.69 10.33 0.82
CA SER A 221 -10.65 9.04 0.12
C SER A 221 -12.02 8.39 0.01
N VAL A 222 -12.78 8.38 1.11
CA VAL A 222 -14.14 7.82 1.16
C VAL A 222 -15.13 8.66 0.34
N ALA A 223 -15.05 9.99 0.44
CA ALA A 223 -15.92 10.89 -0.33
C ALA A 223 -15.67 10.77 -1.84
N GLY A 224 -14.39 10.69 -2.24
CA GLY A 224 -14.02 10.51 -3.64
C GLY A 224 -14.45 9.14 -4.17
N ALA A 225 -14.28 8.06 -3.41
CA ALA A 225 -14.76 6.74 -3.81
C ALA A 225 -16.28 6.70 -4.01
N LYS A 226 -17.02 7.30 -3.05
CA LYS A 226 -18.48 7.49 -3.18
C LYS A 226 -18.81 8.22 -4.48
N ALA A 227 -18.11 9.32 -4.78
CA ALA A 227 -18.35 10.13 -5.96
C ALA A 227 -18.09 9.36 -7.27
N ALA A 228 -17.05 8.53 -7.34
CA ALA A 228 -16.75 7.67 -8.49
C ALA A 228 -17.89 6.67 -8.75
N ILE A 229 -18.39 6.00 -7.68
CA ILE A 229 -19.55 5.10 -7.78
C ILE A 229 -20.80 5.83 -8.24
N ASP A 230 -21.10 7.01 -7.66
CA ASP A 230 -22.24 7.85 -8.06
C ASP A 230 -22.09 8.35 -9.52
N GLY A 231 -20.88 8.51 -10.03
CA GLY A 231 -20.55 8.81 -11.44
C GLY A 231 -20.56 7.58 -12.36
N GLY A 232 -20.81 6.37 -11.82
CA GLY A 232 -21.01 5.14 -12.57
C GLY A 232 -19.74 4.37 -12.92
N VAL A 233 -18.62 4.58 -12.19
CA VAL A 233 -17.35 3.87 -12.42
C VAL A 233 -16.82 3.25 -11.15
N ASP A 234 -15.96 2.23 -11.28
CA ASP A 234 -15.27 1.62 -10.15
C ASP A 234 -14.32 2.61 -9.47
N ALA A 235 -14.18 2.46 -8.16
CA ALA A 235 -13.27 3.25 -7.34
C ALA A 235 -12.17 2.38 -6.74
N TYR A 236 -10.96 2.93 -6.69
CA TYR A 236 -9.80 2.34 -6.03
C TYR A 236 -9.28 3.31 -4.99
N ILE A 237 -9.20 2.89 -3.73
CA ILE A 237 -8.73 3.76 -2.64
C ILE A 237 -7.31 3.34 -2.27
N ASN A 238 -6.36 4.28 -2.38
CA ASN A 238 -5.02 4.09 -1.84
C ASN A 238 -5.05 4.25 -0.32
N THR A 239 -4.45 3.29 0.36
CA THR A 239 -4.31 3.28 1.82
C THR A 239 -2.88 2.97 2.21
N ALA A 240 -2.51 3.35 3.43
CA ALA A 240 -1.30 2.86 4.06
C ALA A 240 -1.60 2.33 5.46
N ILE A 241 -0.95 1.24 5.85
CA ILE A 241 -1.10 0.67 7.19
C ILE A 241 -0.60 1.69 8.22
N ASN A 242 -1.40 1.91 9.27
CA ASN A 242 -1.12 2.89 10.33
C ASN A 242 -0.87 4.31 9.79
N SER A 243 -1.47 4.66 8.65
CA SER A 243 -1.33 5.99 8.01
C SER A 243 0.10 6.37 7.62
N MET A 244 1.01 5.39 7.43
CA MET A 244 2.40 5.67 7.05
C MET A 244 2.47 6.38 5.69
N GLY A 245 3.51 7.21 5.48
CA GLY A 245 3.74 7.93 4.22
C GLY A 245 4.48 9.25 4.41
N GLU A 246 4.67 9.95 3.30
CA GLU A 246 5.29 11.28 3.30
C GLU A 246 4.54 12.26 4.22
N ARG A 247 5.27 13.11 4.93
CA ARG A 247 4.78 14.17 5.85
C ARG A 247 3.85 13.62 6.92
N ALA A 248 2.53 13.93 6.86
CA ALA A 248 1.51 13.44 7.80
C ALA A 248 0.90 12.07 7.40
N GLY A 249 1.45 11.45 6.36
CA GLY A 249 1.04 10.13 5.89
C GLY A 249 -0.12 10.13 4.91
N ASN A 250 -0.71 8.96 4.72
CA ASN A 250 -1.80 8.67 3.79
C ASN A 250 -3.09 8.29 4.54
N ALA A 251 -4.17 8.07 3.82
CA ALA A 251 -5.39 7.49 4.39
C ALA A 251 -5.09 6.14 5.04
N ASP A 252 -5.48 5.96 6.30
CA ASP A 252 -5.24 4.72 7.05
C ASP A 252 -6.10 3.56 6.53
N LEU A 253 -5.47 2.40 6.34
CA LEU A 253 -6.09 1.18 5.80
C LEU A 253 -7.33 0.76 6.59
N VAL A 254 -7.19 0.59 7.92
CA VAL A 254 -8.27 0.09 8.78
C VAL A 254 -9.40 1.10 8.89
N SER A 255 -9.06 2.39 9.02
CA SER A 255 -10.03 3.48 9.10
C SER A 255 -10.89 3.58 7.84
N VAL A 256 -10.30 3.47 6.65
CA VAL A 256 -11.02 3.48 5.37
C VAL A 256 -11.98 2.29 5.29
N ILE A 257 -11.51 1.08 5.58
CA ILE A 257 -12.34 -0.13 5.50
C ILE A 257 -13.49 -0.06 6.50
N LEU A 258 -13.23 0.37 7.74
CA LEU A 258 -14.28 0.55 8.75
C LEU A 258 -15.31 1.61 8.33
N ALA A 259 -14.86 2.76 7.79
CA ALA A 259 -15.75 3.77 7.28
C ALA A 259 -16.68 3.21 6.19
N MET A 260 -16.13 2.48 5.21
CA MET A 260 -16.91 1.85 4.14
C MET A 260 -17.92 0.83 4.65
N LYS A 261 -17.53 0.01 5.64
CA LYS A 261 -18.38 -1.08 6.16
C LYS A 261 -19.40 -0.61 7.22
N LYS A 262 -19.16 0.50 7.92
CA LYS A 262 -19.94 0.87 9.13
C LYS A 262 -20.65 2.22 9.07
N ALA A 263 -20.17 3.18 8.28
CA ALA A 263 -20.79 4.50 8.23
C ALA A 263 -22.20 4.42 7.61
N SER A 264 -23.19 5.04 8.25
CA SER A 264 -24.62 4.96 7.88
C SER A 264 -24.93 5.39 6.44
N GLY A 265 -24.12 6.29 5.88
CA GLY A 265 -24.26 6.76 4.50
C GLY A 265 -23.60 5.88 3.45
N LEU A 266 -22.83 4.86 3.85
CA LEU A 266 -21.98 4.04 2.99
C LEU A 266 -22.32 2.55 3.07
N ALA A 267 -22.42 2.02 4.27
CA ALA A 267 -22.64 0.59 4.52
C ALA A 267 -23.84 0.03 3.75
N GLY A 268 -23.62 -1.03 2.98
CA GLY A 268 -24.63 -1.70 2.17
C GLY A 268 -25.11 -0.92 0.93
N LYS A 269 -24.61 0.31 0.71
CA LYS A 269 -24.95 1.14 -0.46
C LYS A 269 -23.81 1.24 -1.46
N TYR A 270 -22.58 1.31 -0.93
CA TYR A 270 -21.35 1.38 -1.72
C TYR A 270 -20.54 0.11 -1.44
N LEU A 271 -20.44 -0.75 -2.43
CA LEU A 271 -19.93 -2.11 -2.27
C LEU A 271 -18.40 -2.12 -2.24
N LEU A 272 -17.83 -2.33 -1.07
CA LEU A 272 -16.43 -2.68 -0.92
C LEU A 272 -16.20 -4.11 -1.43
N ASP A 273 -15.02 -4.39 -1.98
CA ASP A 273 -14.59 -5.72 -2.39
C ASP A 273 -14.84 -6.74 -1.26
N GLU A 274 -15.53 -7.82 -1.60
CA GLU A 274 -15.98 -8.86 -0.65
C GLU A 274 -14.80 -9.67 -0.07
N GLN A 275 -13.65 -9.66 -0.73
CA GLN A 275 -12.46 -10.39 -0.28
C GLN A 275 -11.83 -9.79 0.98
N VAL A 276 -12.15 -8.54 1.32
CA VAL A 276 -11.55 -7.84 2.46
C VAL A 276 -11.97 -8.46 3.79
N ASP A 277 -11.02 -9.14 4.45
CA ASP A 277 -11.15 -9.76 5.76
C ASP A 277 -10.58 -8.86 6.87
N LEU A 278 -11.45 -8.15 7.57
CA LEU A 278 -11.06 -7.27 8.69
C LEU A 278 -10.47 -8.02 9.89
N THR A 279 -10.68 -9.32 10.03
CA THR A 279 -10.09 -10.10 11.15
C THR A 279 -8.56 -10.13 11.11
N LYS A 280 -7.94 -9.71 10.00
CA LYS A 280 -6.50 -9.55 9.85
C LYS A 280 -5.97 -8.18 10.25
N ALA A 281 -6.86 -7.21 10.53
CA ALA A 281 -6.50 -5.81 10.77
C ALA A 281 -5.53 -5.62 11.94
N TRP A 282 -5.79 -6.29 13.06
CA TRP A 282 -4.91 -6.21 14.23
C TRP A 282 -3.51 -6.75 13.94
N LYS A 283 -3.42 -7.93 13.34
CA LYS A 283 -2.15 -8.57 13.00
C LYS A 283 -1.29 -7.70 12.09
N ILE A 284 -1.86 -7.18 11.01
CA ILE A 284 -1.10 -6.36 10.05
C ILE A 284 -0.68 -5.01 10.65
N ALA A 285 -1.53 -4.37 11.45
CA ALA A 285 -1.20 -3.12 12.12
C ALA A 285 -0.05 -3.28 13.12
N LYS A 286 -0.04 -4.36 13.90
CA LYS A 286 1.04 -4.71 14.82
C LYS A 286 2.35 -4.99 14.07
N TYR A 287 2.28 -5.79 13.01
CA TYR A 287 3.47 -6.08 12.22
C TYR A 287 4.07 -4.80 11.59
N ALA A 288 3.24 -3.95 11.01
CA ALA A 288 3.73 -2.68 10.45
C ALA A 288 4.35 -1.77 11.53
N SER A 289 3.74 -1.71 12.73
CA SER A 289 4.31 -0.98 13.87
C SER A 289 5.70 -1.52 14.24
N TYR A 290 5.85 -2.84 14.30
CA TYR A 290 7.14 -3.49 14.54
C TYR A 290 8.14 -3.21 13.42
N ALA A 291 7.75 -3.40 12.16
CA ALA A 291 8.62 -3.25 11.01
C ALA A 291 9.13 -1.80 10.84
N PHE A 292 8.27 -0.80 10.97
CA PHE A 292 8.66 0.61 10.93
C PHE A 292 9.33 1.11 12.23
N GLY A 293 9.18 0.38 13.35
CA GLY A 293 9.61 0.85 14.66
C GLY A 293 8.80 2.04 15.18
N VAL A 294 7.57 2.19 14.73
CA VAL A 294 6.66 3.29 15.10
C VAL A 294 5.47 2.73 15.87
N PRO A 295 5.28 3.10 17.15
CA PRO A 295 4.14 2.63 17.93
C PRO A 295 2.81 3.04 17.31
N ILE A 296 1.80 2.16 17.38
CA ILE A 296 0.43 2.50 17.01
C ILE A 296 -0.06 3.58 17.99
N PRO A 297 -0.59 4.72 17.50
CA PRO A 297 -1.20 5.72 18.38
C PRO A 297 -2.29 5.10 19.24
N MET A 298 -2.34 5.42 20.54
CA MET A 298 -3.29 4.79 21.47
C MET A 298 -4.76 4.96 21.07
N ASN A 299 -5.08 6.03 20.35
CA ASN A 299 -6.43 6.35 19.86
C ASN A 299 -6.62 6.04 18.36
N GLN A 300 -5.70 5.25 17.74
CA GLN A 300 -5.87 4.84 16.34
C GLN A 300 -7.16 4.04 16.16
N VAL A 301 -7.91 4.38 15.12
CA VAL A 301 -9.20 3.73 14.82
C VAL A 301 -9.02 2.21 14.72
N GLY A 302 -9.81 1.48 15.48
CA GLY A 302 -9.87 0.01 15.51
C GLY A 302 -8.67 -0.68 16.13
N VAL A 303 -7.44 -0.20 15.90
CA VAL A 303 -6.20 -0.87 16.30
C VAL A 303 -5.43 -0.19 17.42
N GLY A 304 -5.81 1.01 17.84
CA GLY A 304 -5.21 1.68 19.00
C GLY A 304 -5.56 1.00 20.32
N ALA A 305 -4.71 1.17 21.34
CA ALA A 305 -4.93 0.55 22.66
C ALA A 305 -6.27 0.96 23.29
N ASN A 306 -6.68 2.21 23.06
CA ASN A 306 -7.92 2.77 23.63
C ASN A 306 -9.14 2.65 22.71
N ALA A 307 -9.03 1.99 21.54
CA ALA A 307 -10.13 1.93 20.58
C ALA A 307 -11.43 1.30 21.15
N PHE A 308 -11.30 0.47 22.21
CA PHE A 308 -12.41 -0.19 22.91
C PHE A 308 -12.31 -0.01 24.44
N ALA A 309 -11.66 1.06 24.91
CA ALA A 309 -11.52 1.33 26.33
C ALA A 309 -12.52 2.40 26.77
N HIS A 310 -13.19 2.17 27.90
CA HIS A 310 -14.17 3.08 28.49
C HIS A 310 -13.76 3.43 29.93
N GLU A 311 -13.60 4.73 30.21
CA GLU A 311 -13.29 5.23 31.57
C GLU A 311 -14.46 6.00 32.18
N SER A 312 -15.21 6.75 31.36
CA SER A 312 -16.39 7.48 31.82
C SER A 312 -17.46 6.54 32.38
N GLY A 313 -17.97 6.81 33.59
CA GLY A 313 -19.01 6.00 34.25
C GLY A 313 -20.26 5.79 33.38
N ILE A 314 -20.70 6.81 32.63
CA ILE A 314 -21.85 6.72 31.71
C ILE A 314 -21.55 5.76 30.55
N HIS A 315 -20.34 5.87 29.96
CA HIS A 315 -19.95 5.01 28.86
C HIS A 315 -19.76 3.56 29.34
N ALA A 316 -19.08 3.36 30.47
CA ALA A 316 -18.84 2.02 31.04
C ALA A 316 -20.17 1.33 31.41
N ASP A 317 -21.07 2.00 32.12
CA ASP A 317 -22.39 1.47 32.45
C ASP A 317 -23.21 1.12 31.20
N GLY A 318 -23.18 1.99 30.19
CA GLY A 318 -23.88 1.77 28.93
C GLY A 318 -23.32 0.61 28.14
N ALA A 319 -21.99 0.53 28.00
CA ALA A 319 -21.30 -0.56 27.26
C ALA A 319 -21.48 -1.92 27.96
N LEU A 320 -21.44 -1.98 29.29
CA LEU A 320 -21.70 -3.20 30.06
C LEU A 320 -23.13 -3.71 29.89
N LYS A 321 -24.11 -2.80 29.76
CA LYS A 321 -25.51 -3.17 29.50
C LYS A 321 -25.73 -3.64 28.07
N ASN A 322 -25.15 -2.95 27.11
CA ASN A 322 -25.15 -3.31 25.69
C ASN A 322 -24.01 -2.61 24.99
N ARG A 323 -23.08 -3.39 24.41
CA ARG A 323 -21.94 -2.86 23.65
C ARG A 323 -22.36 -1.79 22.63
N ARG A 324 -23.48 -1.97 21.92
CA ARG A 324 -23.98 -1.05 20.88
C ARG A 324 -24.38 0.33 21.39
N ASN A 325 -24.43 0.55 22.68
CA ASN A 325 -24.65 1.89 23.22
C ASN A 325 -23.44 2.81 22.97
N TYR A 326 -22.21 2.25 22.93
CA TYR A 326 -20.97 3.03 22.82
C TYR A 326 -19.92 2.42 21.88
N GLU A 327 -20.17 1.26 21.27
CA GLU A 327 -19.29 0.59 20.32
C GLU A 327 -20.02 0.38 19.00
N LEU A 328 -19.49 0.95 17.91
CA LEU A 328 -20.07 0.86 16.57
C LEU A 328 -19.82 -0.50 15.91
N TYR A 329 -18.73 -1.15 16.26
CA TYR A 329 -18.27 -2.47 15.77
C TYR A 329 -17.62 -3.24 16.90
N ASP A 330 -17.49 -4.56 16.73
CA ASP A 330 -16.88 -5.43 17.74
C ASP A 330 -15.36 -5.54 17.52
N PHE A 331 -14.60 -5.67 18.60
CA PHE A 331 -13.15 -5.84 18.51
C PHE A 331 -12.77 -7.17 17.83
N GLU A 332 -13.62 -8.20 17.96
CA GLU A 332 -13.45 -9.50 17.31
C GLU A 332 -13.48 -9.38 15.77
N GLU A 333 -14.23 -8.43 15.22
CA GLU A 333 -14.24 -8.15 13.79
C GLU A 333 -12.87 -7.71 13.23
N LEU A 334 -11.99 -7.25 14.12
CA LEU A 334 -10.63 -6.78 13.78
C LEU A 334 -9.54 -7.80 14.15
N GLY A 335 -9.93 -8.99 14.59
CA GLY A 335 -9.01 -10.02 15.08
C GLY A 335 -8.40 -9.68 16.44
N ARG A 336 -9.12 -8.94 17.28
CA ARG A 336 -8.73 -8.60 18.66
C ARG A 336 -9.55 -9.40 19.66
N GLY A 337 -9.14 -9.37 20.92
CA GLY A 337 -9.86 -9.97 22.06
C GLY A 337 -9.18 -11.21 22.64
N GLU A 338 -8.30 -11.86 21.90
CA GLU A 338 -7.47 -12.92 22.45
C GLU A 338 -6.39 -12.33 23.37
N PRO A 339 -6.12 -12.95 24.54
CA PRO A 339 -5.05 -12.52 25.41
C PRO A 339 -3.69 -12.64 24.72
N GLU A 340 -2.87 -11.60 24.80
CA GLU A 340 -1.46 -11.71 24.43
C GLU A 340 -0.68 -12.31 25.61
N ILE A 341 -0.22 -13.54 25.45
CA ILE A 341 0.58 -14.24 26.46
C ILE A 341 2.04 -13.78 26.28
N ILE A 342 2.58 -13.11 27.28
CA ILE A 342 4.00 -12.78 27.35
C ILE A 342 4.66 -13.80 28.29
N ASP A 343 5.52 -14.65 27.73
CA ASP A 343 6.36 -15.53 28.54
C ASP A 343 7.44 -14.68 29.22
N THR A 344 7.44 -14.72 30.55
CA THR A 344 8.43 -13.99 31.39
C THR A 344 9.55 -14.89 31.88
N GLY A 345 9.57 -16.15 31.42
CA GLY A 345 10.58 -17.13 31.77
C GLY A 345 11.81 -17.06 30.86
N ARG A 346 12.48 -18.19 30.70
CA ARG A 346 13.61 -18.30 29.79
C ARG A 346 13.12 -18.35 28.35
N GLU A 347 13.56 -17.41 27.55
CA GLU A 347 13.35 -17.39 26.10
C GLU A 347 14.64 -17.73 25.35
N ILE A 348 14.55 -18.53 24.30
CA ILE A 348 15.64 -18.82 23.36
C ILE A 348 15.19 -18.26 22.01
N THR A 349 15.96 -17.32 21.49
CA THR A 349 15.66 -16.64 20.23
C THR A 349 16.63 -17.05 19.14
N ALA A 350 16.21 -16.88 17.88
CA ALA A 350 17.06 -17.06 16.70
C ALA A 350 17.51 -15.70 16.16
N GLY A 351 18.81 -15.54 15.92
CA GLY A 351 19.39 -14.28 15.42
C GLY A 351 20.82 -14.47 14.96
N GLU A 352 21.54 -13.36 14.77
CA GLU A 352 22.90 -13.29 14.20
C GLU A 352 23.90 -14.22 14.90
N TYR A 353 23.81 -14.33 16.23
CA TYR A 353 24.77 -15.11 17.03
C TYR A 353 24.24 -16.47 17.47
N SER A 354 23.11 -16.91 16.93
CA SER A 354 22.51 -18.20 17.31
C SER A 354 23.38 -19.37 16.90
N GLY A 355 23.55 -20.33 17.82
CA GLY A 355 24.12 -21.62 17.51
C GLY A 355 23.04 -22.62 17.08
N ILE A 356 23.43 -23.69 16.39
CA ILE A 356 22.51 -24.70 15.83
C ILE A 356 21.53 -25.31 16.86
N LYS A 357 21.94 -25.48 18.11
CA LYS A 357 21.06 -26.05 19.15
C LYS A 357 19.94 -25.11 19.56
N GLY A 358 20.26 -23.80 19.76
CA GLY A 358 19.25 -22.77 20.06
C GLY A 358 18.31 -22.56 18.87
N PHE A 359 18.87 -22.48 17.67
CA PHE A 359 18.11 -22.40 16.44
C PHE A 359 17.10 -23.55 16.27
N ARG A 360 17.52 -24.79 16.44
CA ARG A 360 16.62 -25.97 16.38
C ARG A 360 15.51 -25.87 17.42
N ASN A 361 15.84 -25.48 18.66
CA ASN A 361 14.84 -25.32 19.72
C ASN A 361 13.75 -24.30 19.31
N VAL A 362 14.11 -23.19 18.67
CA VAL A 362 13.12 -22.20 18.17
C VAL A 362 12.26 -22.82 17.08
N TYR A 363 12.86 -23.50 16.10
CA TYR A 363 12.11 -24.10 15.00
C TYR A 363 11.25 -25.29 15.43
N ASP A 364 11.68 -26.05 16.45
CA ASP A 364 10.84 -27.10 17.07
C ASP A 364 9.58 -26.49 17.71
N GLN A 365 9.68 -25.34 18.36
CA GLN A 365 8.52 -24.61 18.91
C GLN A 365 7.59 -24.09 17.80
N LEU A 366 8.13 -23.79 16.63
CA LEU A 366 7.36 -23.40 15.45
C LEU A 366 6.77 -24.60 14.69
N GLU A 367 6.99 -25.82 15.18
CA GLU A 367 6.56 -27.08 14.54
C GLU A 367 7.14 -27.25 13.12
N ILE A 368 8.41 -26.84 12.93
CA ILE A 368 9.14 -26.95 11.66
C ILE A 368 10.29 -27.92 11.84
N GLU A 369 10.23 -29.02 11.09
CA GLU A 369 11.27 -30.04 11.04
C GLU A 369 12.19 -29.85 9.83
N PHE A 370 13.49 -30.16 9.99
CA PHE A 370 14.48 -30.18 8.93
C PHE A 370 14.81 -31.61 8.52
N HIS A 371 14.91 -31.88 7.23
CA HIS A 371 15.20 -33.22 6.71
C HIS A 371 16.60 -33.73 7.08
N ASN A 372 17.57 -32.83 7.27
CA ASN A 372 18.94 -33.19 7.65
C ASN A 372 19.69 -31.97 8.24
N ASP A 373 20.90 -32.22 8.76
CA ASP A 373 21.72 -31.19 9.38
C ASP A 373 22.21 -30.13 8.41
N LYS A 374 22.37 -30.46 7.14
CA LYS A 374 22.80 -29.50 6.12
C LYS A 374 21.69 -28.45 5.90
N GLU A 375 20.46 -28.88 5.71
CA GLU A 375 19.31 -27.99 5.56
C GLU A 375 19.17 -27.06 6.77
N ALA A 376 19.23 -27.61 7.98
CA ALA A 376 19.14 -26.81 9.20
C ALA A 376 20.26 -25.76 9.29
N ASN A 377 21.49 -26.08 8.88
CA ASN A 377 22.58 -25.11 8.85
C ASN A 377 22.40 -24.05 7.75
N ASP A 378 21.93 -24.45 6.57
CA ASP A 378 21.66 -23.51 5.47
C ASP A 378 20.57 -22.48 5.86
N ILE A 379 19.51 -22.93 6.56
CA ILE A 379 18.47 -22.03 7.07
C ILE A 379 18.99 -21.18 8.24
N LEU A 380 19.81 -21.73 9.14
CA LEU A 380 20.46 -20.95 10.20
C LEU A 380 21.28 -19.79 9.63
N GLU A 381 22.05 -20.02 8.58
CA GLU A 381 22.81 -18.93 7.93
C GLU A 381 21.89 -17.88 7.32
N LEU A 382 20.76 -18.27 6.73
CA LEU A 382 19.76 -17.30 6.24
C LEU A 382 19.11 -16.50 7.37
N VAL A 383 18.82 -17.12 8.51
CA VAL A 383 18.27 -16.44 9.69
C VAL A 383 19.28 -15.42 10.26
N ARG A 384 20.55 -15.79 10.37
CA ARG A 384 21.62 -14.86 10.76
C ARG A 384 21.70 -13.67 9.83
N TYR A 385 21.69 -13.94 8.52
CA TYR A 385 21.73 -12.89 7.50
C TYR A 385 20.46 -12.02 7.55
N ALA A 386 19.29 -12.61 7.77
CA ALA A 386 18.03 -11.86 7.91
C ALA A 386 18.06 -10.93 9.12
N ASN A 387 18.54 -11.38 10.26
CA ASN A 387 18.65 -10.56 11.47
C ASN A 387 19.60 -9.36 11.25
N VAL A 388 20.75 -9.58 10.58
CA VAL A 388 21.65 -8.50 10.17
C VAL A 388 20.98 -7.54 9.17
N HIS A 389 20.17 -8.09 8.26
CA HIS A 389 19.48 -7.31 7.22
C HIS A 389 18.37 -6.43 7.79
N THR A 390 17.57 -6.96 8.72
CA THR A 390 16.47 -6.22 9.36
C THR A 390 16.92 -5.34 10.52
N GLN A 391 18.06 -5.66 11.15
CA GLN A 391 18.56 -5.04 12.39
C GLN A 391 17.57 -5.14 13.56
N LYS A 392 16.72 -6.17 13.55
CA LYS A 392 15.68 -6.43 14.55
C LYS A 392 15.59 -7.93 14.84
N PRO A 393 15.08 -8.32 16.02
CA PRO A 393 14.71 -9.72 16.28
C PRO A 393 13.70 -10.18 15.22
N LEU A 394 13.88 -11.39 14.68
CA LEU A 394 12.91 -11.92 13.72
C LEU A 394 11.66 -12.43 14.43
N VAL A 395 10.50 -12.13 13.88
CA VAL A 395 9.23 -12.67 14.37
C VAL A 395 8.95 -14.05 13.78
N ASP A 396 8.08 -14.83 14.41
CA ASP A 396 7.76 -16.21 14.01
C ASP A 396 7.38 -16.35 12.54
N ASP A 397 6.57 -15.43 12.01
CA ASP A 397 6.15 -15.47 10.61
C ASP A 397 7.31 -15.23 9.63
N GLU A 398 8.32 -14.42 10.01
CA GLU A 398 9.56 -14.24 9.23
C GLU A 398 10.42 -15.52 9.25
N LEU A 399 10.54 -16.16 10.41
CA LEU A 399 11.25 -17.44 10.55
C LEU A 399 10.56 -18.54 9.71
N ARG A 400 9.22 -18.63 9.76
CA ARG A 400 8.43 -19.54 8.94
C ARG A 400 8.62 -19.28 7.45
N PHE A 401 8.60 -18.02 7.04
CA PHE A 401 8.82 -17.62 5.64
C PHE A 401 10.21 -18.05 5.15
N ILE A 402 11.26 -17.79 5.93
CA ILE A 402 12.65 -18.16 5.60
C ILE A 402 12.79 -19.67 5.42
N ALA A 403 12.21 -20.48 6.32
CA ALA A 403 12.26 -21.94 6.22
C ALA A 403 11.48 -22.46 5.01
N LYS A 404 10.31 -21.91 4.75
CA LYS A 404 9.42 -22.36 3.67
C LYS A 404 9.90 -21.93 2.27
N TYR A 405 10.52 -20.75 2.17
CA TYR A 405 10.93 -20.14 0.89
C TYR A 405 12.39 -19.65 0.93
N PRO A 406 13.39 -20.52 1.22
CA PRO A 406 14.76 -20.11 1.49
C PRO A 406 15.42 -19.39 0.31
N GLU A 407 15.17 -19.84 -0.92
CA GLU A 407 15.71 -19.20 -2.11
C GLU A 407 15.12 -17.81 -2.37
N MET A 408 13.82 -17.66 -2.09
CA MET A 408 13.17 -16.34 -2.19
C MET A 408 13.67 -15.41 -1.09
N ALA A 409 13.80 -15.89 0.14
CA ALA A 409 14.36 -15.12 1.25
C ALA A 409 15.79 -14.63 0.92
N ARG A 410 16.64 -15.50 0.39
CA ARG A 410 17.98 -15.16 -0.07
C ARG A 410 17.94 -14.06 -1.15
N LYS A 411 17.11 -14.24 -2.17
CA LYS A 411 16.97 -13.28 -3.28
C LYS A 411 16.48 -11.93 -2.81
N ILE A 412 15.45 -11.90 -1.95
CA ILE A 412 14.85 -10.68 -1.38
C ILE A 412 15.89 -9.85 -0.63
N MET A 413 16.71 -10.51 0.20
CA MET A 413 17.69 -9.85 1.06
C MET A 413 19.00 -9.49 0.34
N THR A 414 19.25 -10.05 -0.83
CA THR A 414 20.49 -9.82 -1.59
C THR A 414 20.31 -8.65 -2.55
N MET A 415 21.19 -7.67 -2.48
CA MET A 415 21.22 -6.58 -3.44
C MET A 415 22.17 -6.91 -4.59
N THR A 416 21.75 -6.67 -5.84
CA THR A 416 22.64 -6.80 -7.00
C THR A 416 23.79 -5.79 -6.86
N PRO A 417 25.06 -6.19 -6.98
CA PRO A 417 26.17 -5.26 -6.91
C PRO A 417 26.08 -4.15 -7.96
N LEU A 418 26.48 -2.94 -7.59
CA LEU A 418 26.68 -1.85 -8.53
C LEU A 418 27.84 -2.24 -9.46
N ARG A 419 27.68 -2.00 -10.77
CA ARG A 419 28.71 -2.24 -11.77
C ARG A 419 29.71 -1.10 -11.81
#